data_bbd984d60f2626f9786effdc6b9edf65
#
_entry.id   bbd984d60f2626f9786effdc6b9edf65
#
_cell.length_a   1.000
_cell.length_b   1.000
_cell.length_c   1.000
_cell.angle_alpha   90.00
_cell.angle_beta   90.00
_cell.angle_gamma   90.00
#
_symmetry.space_group_name_H-M   'P 1'
#
loop_
_entity.id
_entity.type
_entity.pdbx_description
1 polymer ?
#
loop_
_entity_poly.entity_id
_entity_poly.type
_entity_poly.pdbx_seq_one_letter_code
_entity_poly.pdbx_strand_id
1 'polypeptide(L)'
;DLMDSTRKQTLLYEHFGWQYPETMYWGRVKVHEWGGFSTSQMRIDIENGMYRGWDDPRLPTLSALRGRGITADALRNFWIELGVTQKDISVPLATLYSHNVKIIDDDAPRLSFVRDPVAIDAGGLDISAVELPRHPNDSSQGFRTIDISGGELFIESNDIGHDKFRLKEFGDFDISDNRAEFVAMERTDKRPIIHWCSKNSSKNGKLIMVKDGQIAEISGRIEDHNLQNGQHVQIERIGYAIVEDSTTLIFCHD
;
A
#
# COMPACT_ATOMS: atom_id res chain seq x y z
N ASP A 1 13.66 18.00 -23.80
CA ASP A 1 12.42 18.03 -24.57
C ASP A 1 12.23 19.31 -25.40
N LEU A 2 12.68 20.43 -25.09
CA LEU A 2 12.46 21.68 -25.83
C LEU A 2 13.71 22.21 -26.54
N MET A 3 14.52 21.34 -27.14
CA MET A 3 15.77 21.67 -27.79
C MET A 3 15.62 22.78 -28.87
N ASP A 4 14.54 22.74 -29.64
CA ASP A 4 14.24 23.76 -30.68
C ASP A 4 14.02 25.15 -30.08
N SER A 5 13.59 25.26 -28.85
CA SER A 5 13.38 26.54 -28.17
C SER A 5 14.71 27.20 -27.74
N THR A 6 15.74 26.42 -27.47
CA THR A 6 17.05 26.94 -27.01
C THR A 6 17.67 27.88 -28.01
N ARG A 7 17.63 27.54 -29.31
CA ARG A 7 18.19 28.41 -30.36
C ARG A 7 17.48 29.77 -30.35
N LYS A 8 16.16 29.82 -30.22
CA LYS A 8 15.38 31.06 -30.16
C LYS A 8 15.71 31.87 -28.91
N GLN A 9 15.84 31.20 -27.78
CA GLN A 9 16.22 31.83 -26.51
C GLN A 9 17.65 32.38 -26.56
N THR A 10 18.61 31.61 -27.10
CA THR A 10 19.98 32.07 -27.24
C THR A 10 20.06 33.35 -28.09
N LEU A 11 19.39 33.37 -29.26
CA LEU A 11 19.33 34.57 -30.11
C LEU A 11 18.70 35.77 -29.42
N LEU A 12 17.66 35.54 -28.59
CA LEU A 12 17.04 36.60 -27.80
C LEU A 12 18.02 37.17 -26.77
N TYR A 13 18.74 36.32 -26.06
CA TYR A 13 19.74 36.71 -25.06
C TYR A 13 20.87 37.49 -25.71
N GLU A 14 21.39 37.03 -26.87
CA GLU A 14 22.42 37.72 -27.68
C GLU A 14 21.93 39.11 -28.09
N HIS A 15 20.67 39.24 -28.54
CA HIS A 15 20.08 40.50 -28.92
C HIS A 15 20.09 41.55 -27.80
N PHE A 16 19.87 41.10 -26.55
CA PHE A 16 19.91 41.96 -25.36
C PHE A 16 21.31 42.07 -24.73
N GLY A 17 22.34 41.44 -25.31
CA GLY A 17 23.69 41.40 -24.75
C GLY A 17 23.76 40.61 -23.42
N TRP A 18 22.85 39.68 -23.20
CA TRP A 18 22.81 38.85 -22.00
C TRP A 18 23.54 37.52 -22.24
N GLN A 19 24.13 36.99 -21.17
CA GLN A 19 24.71 35.66 -21.21
C GLN A 19 23.60 34.62 -21.09
N TYR A 20 23.50 33.70 -22.06
CA TYR A 20 22.54 32.60 -22.02
C TYR A 20 22.98 31.55 -20.97
N PRO A 21 22.07 31.09 -20.07
CA PRO A 21 22.42 30.09 -19.11
C PRO A 21 22.68 28.75 -19.79
N GLU A 22 23.53 27.92 -19.17
CA GLU A 22 23.73 26.54 -19.60
C GLU A 22 22.41 25.75 -19.53
N THR A 23 22.09 25.07 -20.61
CA THR A 23 20.82 24.33 -20.71
C THR A 23 21.10 22.84 -20.79
N MET A 24 20.49 22.11 -19.84
CA MET A 24 20.48 20.66 -19.84
C MET A 24 19.20 20.12 -20.46
N TYR A 25 19.33 19.17 -21.37
CA TYR A 25 18.19 18.51 -22.01
C TYR A 25 17.95 17.16 -21.37
N TRP A 26 16.67 16.83 -21.22
CA TRP A 26 16.24 15.58 -20.61
C TRP A 26 15.24 14.88 -21.53
N GLY A 27 15.44 13.56 -21.72
CA GLY A 27 14.51 12.71 -22.44
C GLY A 27 13.23 12.46 -21.63
N ARG A 28 12.25 11.91 -22.29
CA ARG A 28 10.98 11.54 -21.62
C ARG A 28 11.15 10.27 -20.80
N VAL A 29 10.55 10.25 -19.62
CA VAL A 29 10.43 9.04 -18.82
C VAL A 29 9.00 8.54 -18.95
N LYS A 30 8.84 7.33 -19.48
CA LYS A 30 7.58 6.63 -19.59
C LYS A 30 7.50 5.56 -18.50
N VAL A 31 6.41 5.50 -17.77
CA VAL A 31 6.14 4.42 -16.84
C VAL A 31 5.19 3.44 -17.54
N HIS A 32 5.57 2.15 -17.55
CA HIS A 32 4.89 1.13 -18.35
C HIS A 32 3.40 1.04 -18.04
N GLU A 33 3.06 1.00 -16.76
CA GLU A 33 1.71 0.76 -16.26
C GLU A 33 0.77 1.97 -16.43
N TRP A 34 1.34 3.17 -16.65
CA TRP A 34 0.54 4.38 -16.83
C TRP A 34 0.15 4.67 -18.27
N GLY A 35 0.81 4.02 -19.24
CA GLY A 35 0.56 4.30 -20.66
C GLY A 35 0.84 5.76 -21.02
N GLY A 36 -0.04 6.36 -21.80
CA GLY A 36 0.09 7.75 -22.26
C GLY A 36 -0.92 8.67 -21.57
N PHE A 37 -0.43 9.54 -20.68
CA PHE A 37 -1.24 10.62 -20.10
C PHE A 37 -0.81 11.97 -20.69
N SER A 38 -1.78 12.83 -20.99
CA SER A 38 -1.52 14.23 -21.29
C SER A 38 -2.25 15.12 -20.28
N THR A 39 -1.62 16.19 -19.84
CA THR A 39 -2.22 17.13 -18.89
C THR A 39 -3.52 17.73 -19.41
N SER A 40 -3.58 18.04 -20.72
CA SER A 40 -4.79 18.58 -21.35
C SER A 40 -5.95 17.57 -21.33
N GLN A 41 -5.65 16.30 -21.63
CA GLN A 41 -6.68 15.26 -21.60
C GLN A 41 -7.15 14.99 -20.18
N MET A 42 -6.22 14.87 -19.21
CA MET A 42 -6.59 14.70 -17.78
C MET A 42 -7.51 15.82 -17.28
N ARG A 43 -7.28 17.07 -17.71
CA ARG A 43 -8.15 18.19 -17.35
C ARG A 43 -9.57 17.98 -17.89
N ILE A 44 -9.69 17.65 -19.18
CA ILE A 44 -10.99 17.38 -19.80
C ILE A 44 -11.71 16.22 -19.12
N ASP A 45 -10.99 15.17 -18.79
CA ASP A 45 -11.56 13.97 -18.15
C ASP A 45 -12.03 14.27 -16.71
N ILE A 46 -11.33 15.16 -15.99
CA ILE A 46 -11.75 15.66 -14.67
C ILE A 46 -13.02 16.53 -14.83
N GLU A 47 -13.04 17.46 -15.78
CA GLU A 47 -14.20 18.32 -16.04
C GLU A 47 -15.44 17.51 -16.45
N ASN A 48 -15.26 16.39 -17.15
CA ASN A 48 -16.32 15.46 -17.53
C ASN A 48 -16.70 14.46 -16.42
N GLY A 49 -16.06 14.54 -15.23
CA GLY A 49 -16.35 13.67 -14.10
C GLY A 49 -15.83 12.23 -14.21
N MET A 50 -14.92 11.94 -15.17
CA MET A 50 -14.26 10.64 -15.29
C MET A 50 -13.31 10.39 -14.12
N TYR A 51 -12.63 11.44 -13.66
CA TYR A 51 -11.79 11.45 -12.47
C TYR A 51 -12.34 12.45 -11.45
N ARG A 52 -12.19 12.13 -10.15
CA ARG A 52 -12.67 12.99 -9.05
C ARG A 52 -11.93 14.32 -8.94
N GLY A 53 -10.69 14.38 -9.43
CA GLY A 53 -9.80 15.53 -9.38
C GLY A 53 -8.37 15.14 -9.72
N TRP A 54 -7.42 16.08 -9.56
CA TRP A 54 -6.01 15.84 -9.78
C TRP A 54 -5.39 14.86 -8.76
N ASP A 55 -6.07 14.58 -7.67
CA ASP A 55 -5.73 13.64 -6.61
C ASP A 55 -6.35 12.26 -6.78
N ASP A 56 -7.05 12.02 -7.89
CA ASP A 56 -7.62 10.71 -8.20
C ASP A 56 -6.50 9.65 -8.24
N PRO A 57 -6.59 8.55 -7.46
CA PRO A 57 -5.51 7.57 -7.33
C PRO A 57 -5.15 6.85 -8.65
N ARG A 58 -5.99 6.96 -9.68
CA ARG A 58 -5.72 6.42 -11.03
C ARG A 58 -4.76 7.29 -11.85
N LEU A 59 -4.56 8.56 -11.45
CA LEU A 59 -3.74 9.50 -12.19
C LEU A 59 -2.26 9.46 -11.78
N PRO A 60 -1.32 9.72 -12.69
CA PRO A 60 0.11 9.80 -12.40
C PRO A 60 0.53 11.21 -11.93
N THR A 61 -0.30 11.90 -11.18
CA THR A 61 -0.01 13.23 -10.67
C THR A 61 0.69 13.15 -9.31
N LEU A 62 1.45 14.18 -8.95
CA LEU A 62 2.10 14.25 -7.63
C LEU A 62 1.06 14.21 -6.49
N SER A 63 -0.11 14.81 -6.71
CA SER A 63 -1.21 14.79 -5.73
C SER A 63 -1.75 13.38 -5.52
N ALA A 64 -2.00 12.65 -6.62
CA ALA A 64 -2.46 11.28 -6.58
C ALA A 64 -1.42 10.32 -5.97
N LEU A 65 -0.14 10.46 -6.35
CA LEU A 65 0.94 9.67 -5.76
C LEU A 65 1.05 9.88 -4.25
N ARG A 66 0.98 11.15 -3.79
CA ARG A 66 0.97 11.48 -2.37
C ARG A 66 -0.23 10.85 -1.67
N GLY A 67 -1.43 10.97 -2.25
CA GLY A 67 -2.66 10.39 -1.71
C GLY A 67 -2.61 8.87 -1.61
N ARG A 68 -1.82 8.20 -2.47
CA ARG A 68 -1.55 6.77 -2.42
C ARG A 68 -0.43 6.37 -1.45
N GLY A 69 0.25 7.32 -0.82
CA GLY A 69 1.33 7.03 0.12
C GLY A 69 2.73 6.91 -0.50
N ILE A 70 2.94 7.42 -1.72
CA ILE A 70 4.28 7.57 -2.27
C ILE A 70 4.94 8.80 -1.64
N THR A 71 6.08 8.59 -1.00
CA THR A 71 6.83 9.65 -0.32
C THR A 71 7.58 10.53 -1.32
N ALA A 72 7.81 11.80 -0.95
CA ALA A 72 8.60 12.72 -1.76
C ALA A 72 10.06 12.22 -1.94
N ASP A 73 10.61 11.59 -0.91
CA ASP A 73 11.97 11.06 -0.95
C ASP A 73 12.09 9.82 -1.84
N ALA A 74 11.07 8.95 -1.87
CA ALA A 74 11.02 7.84 -2.82
C ALA A 74 11.04 8.35 -4.26
N LEU A 75 10.22 9.35 -4.55
CA LEU A 75 10.18 9.96 -5.88
C LEU A 75 11.50 10.64 -6.23
N ARG A 76 12.14 11.33 -5.28
CA ARG A 76 13.46 11.95 -5.47
C ARG A 76 14.52 10.89 -5.75
N ASN A 77 14.58 9.82 -4.97
CA ASN A 77 15.53 8.73 -5.15
C ASN A 77 15.34 8.01 -6.49
N PHE A 78 14.09 7.80 -6.89
CA PHE A 78 13.74 7.27 -8.21
C PHE A 78 14.34 8.12 -9.35
N TRP A 79 14.17 9.45 -9.30
CA TRP A 79 14.74 10.35 -10.31
C TRP A 79 16.27 10.40 -10.28
N ILE A 80 16.90 10.30 -9.10
CA ILE A 80 18.35 10.24 -8.96
C ILE A 80 18.89 8.95 -9.59
N GLU A 81 18.25 7.82 -9.37
CA GLU A 81 18.64 6.53 -9.95
C GLU A 81 18.53 6.54 -11.49
N LEU A 82 17.47 7.12 -12.03
CA LEU A 82 17.31 7.24 -13.47
C LEU A 82 18.38 8.11 -14.12
N GLY A 83 18.91 9.09 -13.39
CA GLY A 83 19.91 10.02 -13.86
C GLY A 83 19.42 10.95 -14.98
N VAL A 84 20.31 11.79 -15.47
CA VAL A 84 20.03 12.69 -16.59
C VAL A 84 20.44 12.02 -17.90
N THR A 85 19.46 11.79 -18.78
CA THR A 85 19.70 11.24 -20.11
C THR A 85 18.89 12.01 -21.15
N GLN A 86 19.48 12.23 -22.33
CA GLN A 86 18.76 12.84 -23.46
C GLN A 86 17.87 11.85 -24.21
N LYS A 87 18.02 10.55 -23.94
CA LYS A 87 17.20 9.52 -24.58
C LYS A 87 15.91 9.31 -23.82
N ASP A 88 14.83 9.04 -24.54
CA ASP A 88 13.60 8.55 -23.95
C ASP A 88 13.86 7.19 -23.31
N ILE A 89 13.43 7.02 -22.06
CA ILE A 89 13.52 5.77 -21.31
C ILE A 89 12.14 5.30 -20.88
N SER A 90 12.03 4.00 -20.63
CA SER A 90 10.82 3.39 -20.17
C SER A 90 11.13 2.51 -18.96
N VAL A 91 10.38 2.67 -17.88
CA VAL A 91 10.63 2.02 -16.58
C VAL A 91 9.35 1.43 -16.00
N PRO A 92 9.44 0.31 -15.27
CA PRO A 92 8.30 -0.22 -14.55
C PRO A 92 8.02 0.61 -13.29
N LEU A 93 6.76 0.70 -12.90
CA LEU A 93 6.31 1.38 -11.67
C LEU A 93 6.92 0.74 -10.41
N ALA A 94 7.21 -0.56 -10.46
CA ALA A 94 7.89 -1.29 -9.40
C ALA A 94 9.24 -0.66 -8.99
N THR A 95 9.94 0.03 -9.90
CA THR A 95 11.17 0.77 -9.57
C THR A 95 10.88 1.89 -8.56
N LEU A 96 9.81 2.66 -8.76
CA LEU A 96 9.38 3.69 -7.80
C LEU A 96 8.95 3.05 -6.46
N TYR A 97 8.21 1.95 -6.53
CA TYR A 97 7.74 1.24 -5.34
C TYR A 97 8.91 0.71 -4.50
N SER A 98 9.96 0.18 -5.12
CA SER A 98 11.13 -0.29 -4.40
C SER A 98 11.86 0.81 -3.61
N HIS A 99 11.86 2.05 -4.12
CA HIS A 99 12.35 3.21 -3.36
C HIS A 99 11.43 3.57 -2.21
N ASN A 100 10.11 3.45 -2.42
CA ASN A 100 9.15 3.79 -1.37
C ASN A 100 9.21 2.80 -0.21
N VAL A 101 9.28 1.49 -0.50
CA VAL A 101 9.46 0.44 0.53
C VAL A 101 10.66 0.74 1.42
N LYS A 102 11.82 1.06 0.84
CA LYS A 102 13.05 1.36 1.60
C LYS A 102 12.91 2.53 2.60
N ILE A 103 11.92 3.38 2.39
CA ILE A 103 11.69 4.56 3.24
C ILE A 103 10.61 4.27 4.28
N ILE A 104 9.54 3.55 3.89
CA ILE A 104 8.37 3.41 4.76
C ILE A 104 8.37 2.13 5.59
N ASP A 105 9.12 1.08 5.18
CA ASP A 105 9.02 -0.24 5.79
C ASP A 105 9.39 -0.24 7.28
N ASP A 106 10.46 0.44 7.64
CA ASP A 106 10.96 0.46 9.03
C ASP A 106 9.97 1.08 10.02
N ASP A 107 9.17 2.05 9.56
CA ASP A 107 8.21 2.78 10.39
C ASP A 107 6.77 2.27 10.26
N ALA A 108 6.48 1.43 9.24
CA ALA A 108 5.12 0.97 8.95
C ALA A 108 4.72 -0.18 9.88
N PRO A 109 3.79 0.03 10.84
CA PRO A 109 3.29 -1.07 11.66
C PRO A 109 2.58 -2.10 10.79
N ARG A 110 2.72 -3.37 11.18
CA ARG A 110 2.00 -4.48 10.55
C ARG A 110 0.60 -4.54 11.13
N LEU A 111 -0.39 -4.80 10.26
CA LEU A 111 -1.75 -5.05 10.68
C LEU A 111 -2.43 -6.06 9.76
N SER A 112 -3.50 -6.67 10.25
CA SER A 112 -4.36 -7.54 9.44
C SER A 112 -5.51 -6.74 8.84
N PHE A 113 -5.81 -7.02 7.56
CA PHE A 113 -7.04 -6.64 6.89
C PHE A 113 -7.63 -7.89 6.25
N VAL A 114 -8.70 -8.41 6.81
CA VAL A 114 -9.36 -9.64 6.37
C VAL A 114 -10.44 -9.28 5.35
N ARG A 115 -10.23 -9.65 4.08
CA ARG A 115 -11.19 -9.47 2.98
C ARG A 115 -12.27 -10.54 3.05
N ASP A 116 -13.50 -10.19 2.67
CA ASP A 116 -14.62 -11.13 2.67
C ASP A 116 -14.64 -12.01 3.94
N PRO A 117 -14.70 -11.36 5.13
CA PRO A 117 -14.44 -12.03 6.41
C PRO A 117 -15.46 -13.10 6.72
N VAL A 118 -14.97 -14.26 7.10
CA VAL A 118 -15.80 -15.36 7.64
C VAL A 118 -15.44 -15.58 9.09
N ALA A 119 -16.47 -15.65 9.92
CA ALA A 119 -16.31 -15.92 11.34
C ALA A 119 -15.99 -17.40 11.57
N ILE A 120 -15.00 -17.64 12.42
CA ILE A 120 -14.68 -18.94 13.01
C ILE A 120 -14.79 -18.85 14.51
N ASP A 121 -15.25 -19.91 15.15
CA ASP A 121 -15.30 -20.03 16.61
C ASP A 121 -14.04 -20.73 17.10
N ALA A 122 -13.16 -19.98 17.76
CA ALA A 122 -11.97 -20.48 18.45
C ALA A 122 -12.20 -20.53 19.98
N GLY A 123 -13.42 -20.84 20.39
CA GLY A 123 -13.79 -20.96 21.81
C GLY A 123 -13.04 -22.06 22.55
N GLY A 124 -12.96 -21.92 23.87
CA GLY A 124 -12.28 -22.90 24.75
C GLY A 124 -10.79 -22.65 24.94
N LEU A 125 -10.26 -21.51 24.46
CA LEU A 125 -8.92 -21.04 24.82
C LEU A 125 -8.92 -20.45 26.22
N ASP A 126 -7.94 -20.86 27.05
CA ASP A 126 -7.75 -20.32 28.41
C ASP A 126 -7.04 -18.96 28.42
N ILE A 127 -6.97 -18.28 27.25
CA ILE A 127 -6.34 -16.97 27.08
C ILE A 127 -7.35 -15.97 26.52
N SER A 128 -7.30 -14.74 27.01
CA SER A 128 -8.19 -13.66 26.57
C SER A 128 -7.54 -12.69 25.59
N ALA A 129 -6.22 -12.73 25.46
CA ALA A 129 -5.48 -11.84 24.58
C ALA A 129 -4.19 -12.48 24.05
N VAL A 130 -3.75 -12.00 22.90
CA VAL A 130 -2.48 -12.37 22.24
C VAL A 130 -1.68 -11.11 21.98
N GLU A 131 -0.38 -11.15 22.28
CA GLU A 131 0.54 -10.08 21.93
C GLU A 131 1.25 -10.40 20.61
N LEU A 132 1.09 -9.53 19.64
CA LEU A 132 1.70 -9.63 18.32
C LEU A 132 2.72 -8.50 18.14
N PRO A 133 3.89 -8.73 17.53
CA PRO A 133 4.86 -7.66 17.29
C PRO A 133 4.26 -6.60 16.33
N ARG A 134 4.56 -5.34 16.59
CA ARG A 134 4.20 -4.26 15.66
C ARG A 134 5.05 -4.29 14.40
N HIS A 135 6.29 -4.74 14.52
CA HIS A 135 7.21 -4.88 13.41
C HIS A 135 8.03 -6.16 13.56
N PRO A 136 8.17 -7.01 12.51
CA PRO A 136 8.81 -8.32 12.62
C PRO A 136 10.32 -8.25 12.90
N ASN A 137 10.98 -7.18 12.43
CA ASN A 137 12.43 -7.02 12.49
C ASN A 137 12.87 -5.96 13.51
N ASP A 138 11.95 -5.27 14.18
CA ASP A 138 12.24 -4.20 15.14
C ASP A 138 11.39 -4.34 16.40
N SER A 139 11.94 -5.04 17.39
CA SER A 139 11.30 -5.24 18.69
C SER A 139 11.15 -3.95 19.51
N SER A 140 11.87 -2.86 19.16
CA SER A 140 11.75 -1.58 19.86
C SER A 140 10.40 -0.90 19.64
N GLN A 141 9.68 -1.25 18.55
CA GLN A 141 8.33 -0.78 18.29
C GLN A 141 7.27 -1.44 19.21
N GLY A 142 7.68 -2.45 19.99
CA GLY A 142 6.83 -3.11 20.95
C GLY A 142 5.80 -4.04 20.31
N PHE A 143 4.73 -4.29 21.08
CA PHE A 143 3.69 -5.24 20.74
C PHE A 143 2.35 -4.54 20.61
N ARG A 144 1.42 -5.20 19.90
CA ARG A 144 -0.01 -4.90 19.87
C ARG A 144 -0.77 -6.03 20.56
N THR A 145 -1.68 -5.68 21.44
CA THR A 145 -2.50 -6.65 22.16
C THR A 145 -3.79 -6.85 21.42
N ILE A 146 -4.09 -8.09 21.05
CA ILE A 146 -5.33 -8.50 20.38
C ILE A 146 -6.21 -9.19 21.41
N ASP A 147 -7.36 -8.58 21.72
CA ASP A 147 -8.39 -9.20 22.58
C ASP A 147 -9.11 -10.30 21.78
N ILE A 148 -8.95 -11.54 22.22
CA ILE A 148 -9.60 -12.73 21.66
C ILE A 148 -10.66 -13.31 22.58
N SER A 149 -11.06 -12.58 23.62
CA SER A 149 -12.11 -13.03 24.54
C SER A 149 -13.42 -13.29 23.77
N GLY A 150 -14.08 -14.39 24.12
CA GLY A 150 -15.27 -14.85 23.41
C GLY A 150 -15.01 -15.71 22.16
N GLY A 151 -13.75 -15.86 21.73
CA GLY A 151 -13.33 -16.84 20.72
C GLY A 151 -13.76 -16.56 19.28
N GLU A 152 -14.46 -15.48 18.97
CA GLU A 152 -14.87 -15.17 17.60
C GLU A 152 -13.74 -14.47 16.84
N LEU A 153 -13.20 -15.17 15.84
CA LEU A 153 -12.15 -14.68 14.96
C LEU A 153 -12.65 -14.62 13.52
N PHE A 154 -11.97 -13.81 12.69
CA PHE A 154 -12.28 -13.67 11.27
C PHE A 154 -11.06 -14.05 10.43
N ILE A 155 -11.30 -14.87 9.41
CA ILE A 155 -10.33 -15.23 8.36
C ILE A 155 -10.92 -14.93 7.00
N GLU A 156 -10.09 -14.89 5.95
CA GLU A 156 -10.60 -14.72 4.59
C GLU A 156 -11.40 -15.94 4.13
N SER A 157 -12.48 -15.72 3.38
CA SER A 157 -13.30 -16.79 2.81
C SER A 157 -12.49 -17.82 2.00
N ASN A 158 -11.43 -17.37 1.33
CA ASN A 158 -10.55 -18.23 0.56
C ASN A 158 -9.68 -19.16 1.43
N ASP A 159 -9.53 -18.88 2.71
CA ASP A 159 -8.73 -19.68 3.64
C ASP A 159 -9.56 -20.77 4.36
N ILE A 160 -10.91 -20.78 4.20
CA ILE A 160 -11.82 -21.77 4.83
C ILE A 160 -11.62 -23.21 4.31
N GLY A 161 -11.10 -23.40 3.11
CA GLY A 161 -10.91 -24.71 2.52
C GLY A 161 -9.78 -25.56 3.14
N HIS A 162 -9.14 -25.09 4.20
CA HIS A 162 -8.07 -25.80 4.89
C HIS A 162 -8.59 -26.45 6.17
N ASP A 163 -8.44 -27.78 6.30
CA ASP A 163 -8.78 -28.51 7.53
C ASP A 163 -7.90 -28.11 8.72
N LYS A 164 -6.74 -27.52 8.45
CA LYS A 164 -5.78 -27.03 9.43
C LYS A 164 -4.97 -25.86 8.90
N PHE A 165 -4.71 -24.90 9.77
CA PHE A 165 -3.93 -23.71 9.46
C PHE A 165 -3.20 -23.19 10.70
N ARG A 166 -2.27 -22.29 10.47
CA ARG A 166 -1.65 -21.47 11.52
C ARG A 166 -2.16 -20.05 11.41
N LEU A 167 -2.77 -19.55 12.46
CA LEU A 167 -3.01 -18.13 12.60
C LEU A 167 -1.65 -17.44 12.86
N LYS A 168 -1.32 -16.48 11.98
CA LYS A 168 0.00 -15.84 11.99
C LYS A 168 0.32 -15.28 13.38
N GLU A 169 1.52 -15.61 13.89
CA GLU A 169 2.04 -15.16 15.19
C GLU A 169 1.19 -15.57 16.41
N PHE A 170 0.15 -16.39 16.20
CA PHE A 170 -0.68 -16.88 17.28
C PHE A 170 -0.44 -18.38 17.53
N GLY A 171 -0.88 -19.26 16.65
CA GLY A 171 -0.77 -20.68 16.89
C GLY A 171 -1.37 -21.54 15.81
N ASP A 172 -1.24 -22.84 15.99
CA ASP A 172 -1.77 -23.89 15.12
C ASP A 172 -3.21 -24.23 15.52
N PHE A 173 -4.08 -24.35 14.50
CA PHE A 173 -5.49 -24.68 14.66
C PHE A 173 -5.91 -25.76 13.69
N ASP A 174 -6.77 -26.66 14.13
CA ASP A 174 -7.52 -27.58 13.29
C ASP A 174 -8.96 -27.11 13.20
N ILE A 175 -9.58 -27.12 11.99
CA ILE A 175 -10.93 -26.58 11.79
C ILE A 175 -11.91 -27.66 11.36
N SER A 176 -13.08 -27.66 11.94
CA SER A 176 -14.21 -28.49 11.60
C SER A 176 -15.50 -27.69 11.78
N ASP A 177 -16.34 -27.62 10.75
CA ASP A 177 -17.63 -26.92 10.77
C ASP A 177 -17.57 -25.49 11.34
N ASN A 178 -16.61 -24.67 10.87
CA ASN A 178 -16.31 -23.30 11.34
C ASN A 178 -15.88 -23.20 12.81
N ARG A 179 -15.62 -24.32 13.48
CA ARG A 179 -15.01 -24.35 14.80
C ARG A 179 -13.54 -24.63 14.68
N ALA A 180 -12.71 -23.73 15.21
CA ALA A 180 -11.27 -23.84 15.22
C ALA A 180 -10.80 -24.35 16.59
N GLU A 181 -10.25 -25.56 16.63
CA GLU A 181 -9.64 -26.13 17.83
C GLU A 181 -8.16 -25.75 17.89
N PHE A 182 -7.78 -25.11 18.97
CA PHE A 182 -6.39 -24.75 19.21
C PHE A 182 -5.54 -25.99 19.48
N VAL A 183 -4.42 -26.11 18.76
CA VAL A 183 -3.50 -27.24 18.86
C VAL A 183 -2.28 -26.86 19.71
N ALA A 184 -1.57 -25.81 19.32
CA ALA A 184 -0.36 -25.36 20.00
C ALA A 184 0.06 -23.94 19.61
N MET A 185 0.77 -23.24 20.50
CA MET A 185 1.44 -21.97 20.17
C MET A 185 2.63 -22.19 19.25
N GLU A 186 3.44 -23.20 19.53
CA GLU A 186 4.57 -23.56 18.70
C GLU A 186 4.10 -24.31 17.44
N ARG A 187 4.91 -24.23 16.39
CA ARG A 187 4.60 -24.88 15.13
C ARG A 187 4.72 -26.42 15.27
N THR A 188 3.63 -27.13 15.07
CA THR A 188 3.58 -28.59 15.21
C THR A 188 3.85 -29.33 13.89
N ASP A 189 3.40 -28.75 12.76
CA ASP A 189 3.56 -29.35 11.44
C ASP A 189 3.64 -28.27 10.33
N LYS A 190 3.62 -28.71 9.07
CA LYS A 190 3.57 -27.80 7.92
C LYS A 190 2.12 -27.55 7.53
N ARG A 191 1.61 -26.38 7.94
CA ARG A 191 0.27 -25.89 7.62
C ARG A 191 0.32 -24.47 7.03
N PRO A 192 -0.68 -24.06 6.23
CA PRO A 192 -0.74 -22.69 5.71
C PRO A 192 -0.79 -21.69 6.88
N ILE A 193 -0.05 -20.59 6.72
CA ILE A 193 -0.10 -19.45 7.64
C ILE A 193 -1.08 -18.46 7.07
N ILE A 194 -2.13 -18.13 7.82
CA ILE A 194 -3.16 -17.18 7.43
C ILE A 194 -3.18 -15.99 8.38
N HIS A 195 -3.53 -14.82 7.86
CA HIS A 195 -3.78 -13.65 8.69
C HIS A 195 -5.23 -13.67 9.18
N TRP A 196 -5.48 -12.96 10.24
CA TRP A 196 -6.74 -13.01 10.97
C TRP A 196 -7.02 -11.71 11.71
N CYS A 197 -8.26 -11.50 12.07
CA CYS A 197 -8.67 -10.46 13.00
C CYS A 197 -9.56 -11.06 14.10
N SER A 198 -9.49 -10.52 15.31
CA SER A 198 -10.49 -10.84 16.33
C SER A 198 -11.71 -9.92 16.22
N LYS A 199 -12.84 -10.36 16.71
CA LYS A 199 -14.06 -9.54 16.79
C LYS A 199 -13.85 -8.29 17.63
N ASN A 200 -13.18 -8.43 18.77
CA ASN A 200 -13.05 -7.38 19.76
C ASN A 200 -11.96 -6.34 19.43
N SER A 201 -10.92 -6.75 18.67
CA SER A 201 -9.82 -5.86 18.24
C SER A 201 -9.86 -5.53 16.76
N SER A 202 -11.02 -5.60 16.12
CA SER A 202 -11.19 -5.21 14.74
C SER A 202 -12.54 -4.57 14.48
N LYS A 203 -12.63 -3.81 13.42
CA LYS A 203 -13.84 -3.13 12.96
C LYS A 203 -14.04 -3.32 11.46
N ASN A 204 -15.25 -3.07 10.99
CA ASN A 204 -15.50 -3.04 9.55
C ASN A 204 -14.71 -1.89 8.92
N GLY A 205 -14.10 -2.18 7.80
CA GLY A 205 -13.31 -1.20 7.06
C GLY A 205 -13.28 -1.52 5.58
N LYS A 206 -12.60 -0.68 4.82
CA LYS A 206 -12.42 -0.83 3.38
C LYS A 206 -11.00 -0.52 2.96
N LEU A 207 -10.56 -1.24 1.94
CA LEU A 207 -9.32 -0.99 1.22
C LEU A 207 -9.66 -0.47 -0.18
N ILE A 208 -9.21 0.74 -0.49
CA ILE A 208 -9.33 1.34 -1.80
C ILE A 208 -8.06 1.04 -2.59
N MET A 209 -8.20 0.44 -3.77
CA MET A 209 -7.05 0.19 -4.65
C MET A 209 -7.40 0.46 -6.11
N VAL A 210 -6.37 0.74 -6.90
CA VAL A 210 -6.50 0.85 -8.35
C VAL A 210 -6.19 -0.50 -8.97
N LYS A 211 -7.17 -1.08 -9.64
CA LYS A 211 -7.03 -2.34 -10.38
C LYS A 211 -7.54 -2.13 -11.80
N ASP A 212 -6.72 -2.46 -12.78
CA ASP A 212 -7.06 -2.34 -14.21
C ASP A 212 -7.59 -0.94 -14.59
N GLY A 213 -7.00 0.11 -14.01
CA GLY A 213 -7.40 1.50 -14.24
C GLY A 213 -8.73 1.91 -13.59
N GLN A 214 -9.33 1.06 -12.77
CA GLN A 214 -10.56 1.34 -12.03
C GLN A 214 -10.30 1.38 -10.52
N ILE A 215 -11.11 2.14 -9.80
CA ILE A 215 -11.11 2.11 -8.34
C ILE A 215 -11.91 0.90 -7.88
N ALA A 216 -11.26 0.02 -7.14
CA ALA A 216 -11.89 -1.09 -6.43
C ALA A 216 -11.97 -0.77 -4.95
N GLU A 217 -13.15 -0.85 -4.36
CA GLU A 217 -13.36 -0.80 -2.92
C GLU A 217 -13.57 -2.23 -2.42
N ILE A 218 -12.66 -2.69 -1.56
CA ILE A 218 -12.71 -4.02 -0.97
C ILE A 218 -13.15 -3.87 0.48
N SER A 219 -14.31 -4.38 0.80
CA SER A 219 -14.81 -4.42 2.17
C SER A 219 -14.12 -5.53 2.96
N GLY A 220 -13.92 -5.30 4.26
CA GLY A 220 -13.27 -6.27 5.13
C GLY A 220 -13.31 -5.87 6.59
N ARG A 221 -12.50 -6.56 7.39
CA ARG A 221 -12.25 -6.20 8.78
C ARG A 221 -10.82 -5.75 8.93
N ILE A 222 -10.65 -4.59 9.55
CA ILE A 222 -9.34 -3.99 9.85
C ILE A 222 -9.06 -4.10 11.34
N GLU A 223 -7.84 -4.47 11.72
CA GLU A 223 -7.39 -4.37 13.11
C GLU A 223 -7.50 -2.93 13.63
N ASP A 224 -7.97 -2.78 14.86
CA ASP A 224 -8.19 -1.47 15.48
C ASP A 224 -7.03 -1.07 16.40
N HIS A 225 -6.10 -0.26 15.90
CA HIS A 225 -4.84 0.13 16.57
C HIS A 225 -4.59 1.63 16.64
N ASN A 226 -5.61 2.45 16.79
CA ASN A 226 -5.46 3.93 16.84
C ASN A 226 -4.62 4.47 15.65
N LEU A 227 -4.92 3.99 14.45
CA LEU A 227 -4.24 4.41 13.23
C LEU A 227 -4.41 5.92 13.01
N GLN A 228 -3.32 6.57 12.65
CA GLN A 228 -3.32 8.00 12.37
C GLN A 228 -3.55 8.26 10.88
N ASN A 229 -4.37 9.26 10.55
CA ASN A 229 -4.52 9.69 9.16
C ASN A 229 -3.16 10.06 8.56
N GLY A 230 -2.87 9.58 7.36
CA GLY A 230 -1.59 9.74 6.69
C GLY A 230 -0.48 8.79 7.16
N GLN A 231 -0.75 7.89 8.10
CA GLN A 231 0.21 6.88 8.53
C GLN A 231 0.35 5.77 7.47
N HIS A 232 1.59 5.40 7.15
CA HIS A 232 1.86 4.19 6.37
C HIS A 232 1.70 2.95 7.25
N VAL A 233 1.12 1.91 6.68
CA VAL A 233 0.94 0.61 7.32
C VAL A 233 1.30 -0.49 6.33
N GLN A 234 1.79 -1.61 6.81
CA GLN A 234 1.89 -2.82 6.00
C GLN A 234 0.73 -3.75 6.34
N ILE A 235 -0.12 -4.00 5.35
CA ILE A 235 -1.21 -4.97 5.46
C ILE A 235 -0.65 -6.35 5.11
N GLU A 236 -0.76 -7.27 6.03
CA GLU A 236 -0.24 -8.62 5.86
C GLU A 236 -0.83 -9.33 4.64
N ARG A 237 0.01 -10.00 3.83
CA ARG A 237 -0.33 -10.69 2.57
C ARG A 237 -0.86 -9.78 1.45
N ILE A 238 -0.98 -8.47 1.66
CA ILE A 238 -1.55 -7.55 0.68
C ILE A 238 -0.51 -6.54 0.18
N GLY A 239 0.20 -5.87 1.11
CA GLY A 239 1.19 -4.85 0.77
C GLY A 239 1.06 -3.60 1.63
N TYR A 240 1.60 -2.49 1.15
CA TYR A 240 1.58 -1.22 1.88
C TYR A 240 0.34 -0.41 1.56
N ALA A 241 -0.13 0.31 2.54
CA ALA A 241 -1.25 1.24 2.41
C ALA A 241 -1.01 2.50 3.24
N ILE A 242 -1.77 3.55 2.94
CA ILE A 242 -1.86 4.75 3.76
C ILE A 242 -3.24 4.82 4.41
N VAL A 243 -3.27 5.24 5.65
CA VAL A 243 -4.51 5.42 6.41
C VAL A 243 -5.20 6.71 5.95
N GLU A 244 -6.37 6.62 5.35
CA GLU A 244 -7.20 7.78 4.99
C GLU A 244 -8.04 8.23 6.18
N ASP A 245 -8.67 7.28 6.86
CA ASP A 245 -9.39 7.49 8.12
C ASP A 245 -9.38 6.20 8.97
N SER A 246 -10.09 6.20 10.08
CA SER A 246 -10.09 5.06 11.00
C SER A 246 -10.61 3.75 10.40
N THR A 247 -11.30 3.79 9.27
CA THR A 247 -11.95 2.64 8.61
C THR A 247 -11.54 2.46 7.15
N THR A 248 -10.77 3.40 6.61
CA THR A 248 -10.40 3.44 5.18
C THR A 248 -8.90 3.42 5.00
N LEU A 249 -8.42 2.46 4.24
CA LEU A 249 -7.05 2.35 3.78
C LEU A 249 -6.98 2.58 2.28
N ILE A 250 -5.96 3.28 1.81
CA ILE A 250 -5.67 3.41 0.38
C ILE A 250 -4.42 2.58 0.08
N PHE A 251 -4.55 1.63 -0.82
CA PHE A 251 -3.45 0.78 -1.26
C PHE A 251 -2.37 1.60 -1.94
N CYS A 252 -1.15 1.42 -1.49
CA CYS A 252 0.03 2.06 -2.04
C CYS A 252 0.67 1.18 -3.13
N HIS A 253 1.19 0.05 -2.70
CA HIS A 253 1.84 -0.98 -3.54
C HIS A 253 2.10 -2.26 -2.71
N ASP A 254 2.45 -3.34 -3.37
CA ASP A 254 2.95 -4.61 -2.82
C ASP A 254 4.48 -4.62 -2.63
#